data_c76e179c70652e8df46014ff310b4991
#
_entry.id   c76e179c70652e8df46014ff310b4991
#
_cell.length_a   1.000
_cell.length_b   1.000
_cell.length_c   1.000
_cell.angle_alpha   90.00
_cell.angle_beta   90.00
_cell.angle_gamma   90.00
#
_symmetry.space_group_name_H-M   'P 1'
#
loop_
_entity.id
_entity.type
_entity.pdbx_description
1 polymer ?
#
loop_
_entity_poly.entity_id
_entity_poly.type
_entity_poly.pdbx_seq_one_letter_code
_entity_poly.pdbx_strand_id
1 'polypeptide(L)'
;VQDEVTTVIDQKSLVLVLLPSMGYQLPSSVTITMDGNTLDPEIYSYNPANGYVYINSVTGDIVITAKADPIQAATYPVKANLSNLSSSPAIVDATTVKEGEAFSFTLSANSGYMLPSTITIKMSGSTLEAGKGYTYDAKTGKVEILNVRGEVAITAEGVSEPSVYKITAELKNLTSTPAITSATTVKEGESFTFTLKAATNYKLPDAISILKGNDALTAEEFTYDAKTGKVVIKAVSGDLTVKASGIDDRHYEVILNLAGVTSEPASFDPVLVNGKVELTLKAAEGHILPTTITVKMGDKTLV
;
A
#
# COMPACT_ATOMS: atom_id res chain seq x y z
N VAL A 1 -25.00 50.82 -14.73
CA VAL A 1 -25.21 52.19 -14.18
C VAL A 1 -26.58 52.60 -14.64
N GLN A 2 -27.51 52.78 -13.68
CA GLN A 2 -28.80 53.35 -13.97
C GLN A 2 -28.67 54.83 -13.68
N ASP A 3 -28.77 55.67 -14.71
CA ASP A 3 -28.78 57.12 -14.56
C ASP A 3 -30.20 57.52 -14.07
N GLU A 4 -30.36 57.63 -12.75
CA GLU A 4 -31.58 58.25 -12.19
C GLU A 4 -31.37 59.77 -12.11
N VAL A 5 -32.17 60.49 -12.88
CA VAL A 5 -32.22 61.95 -12.80
C VAL A 5 -33.24 62.34 -11.73
N THR A 6 -32.74 62.91 -10.63
CA THR A 6 -33.57 63.45 -9.56
C THR A 6 -33.44 64.99 -9.54
N THR A 7 -34.55 65.72 -9.57
CA THR A 7 -34.56 67.19 -9.46
C THR A 7 -34.57 67.61 -8.00
N VAL A 8 -33.72 68.55 -7.62
CA VAL A 8 -33.61 69.13 -6.30
C VAL A 8 -33.95 70.64 -6.39
N ILE A 9 -34.68 71.16 -5.43
CA ILE A 9 -34.99 72.61 -5.38
C ILE A 9 -33.70 73.38 -5.03
N ASP A 10 -33.45 74.46 -5.76
CA ASP A 10 -32.31 75.36 -5.56
C ASP A 10 -32.11 75.73 -4.06
N GLN A 11 -30.86 75.78 -3.60
CA GLN A 11 -30.39 76.00 -2.26
C GLN A 11 -30.95 75.04 -1.18
N LYS A 12 -31.49 73.89 -1.56
CA LYS A 12 -31.87 72.81 -0.64
C LYS A 12 -30.77 71.76 -0.49
N SER A 13 -30.78 71.06 0.62
CA SER A 13 -29.90 69.93 0.82
C SER A 13 -30.37 68.71 0.04
N LEU A 14 -29.44 67.93 -0.44
CA LEU A 14 -29.69 66.61 -1.05
C LEU A 14 -29.18 65.52 -0.10
N VAL A 15 -30.07 64.56 0.18
CA VAL A 15 -29.70 63.32 0.90
C VAL A 15 -30.04 62.15 0.04
N LEU A 16 -29.08 61.26 -0.15
CA LEU A 16 -29.27 59.99 -0.86
C LEU A 16 -28.47 58.86 -0.21
N VAL A 17 -28.79 57.65 -0.54
CA VAL A 17 -28.08 56.42 -0.06
C VAL A 17 -27.57 55.65 -1.26
N LEU A 18 -26.28 55.43 -1.28
CA LEU A 18 -25.64 54.49 -2.24
C LEU A 18 -25.81 53.07 -1.71
N LEU A 19 -26.25 52.15 -2.57
CA LEU A 19 -26.37 50.74 -2.25
C LEU A 19 -25.39 49.95 -3.13
N PRO A 20 -24.56 49.10 -2.54
CA PRO A 20 -23.66 48.29 -3.33
C PRO A 20 -24.44 47.19 -4.06
N SER A 21 -24.02 46.84 -5.25
CA SER A 21 -24.50 45.65 -5.95
C SER A 21 -24.04 44.36 -5.24
N MET A 22 -24.71 43.22 -5.48
CA MET A 22 -24.35 41.94 -4.91
C MET A 22 -22.89 41.60 -5.23
N GLY A 23 -22.10 41.20 -4.23
CA GLY A 23 -20.68 40.91 -4.34
C GLY A 23 -19.75 42.13 -4.28
N TYR A 24 -20.31 43.33 -4.02
CA TYR A 24 -19.53 44.56 -3.84
C TYR A 24 -19.81 45.19 -2.49
N GLN A 25 -18.85 45.94 -1.99
CA GLN A 25 -18.99 46.81 -0.80
C GLN A 25 -18.95 48.30 -1.23
N LEU A 26 -19.48 49.15 -0.36
CA LEU A 26 -19.42 50.59 -0.61
C LEU A 26 -17.98 51.07 -0.74
N PRO A 27 -17.67 52.00 -1.65
CA PRO A 27 -16.34 52.57 -1.76
C PRO A 27 -15.97 53.40 -0.52
N SER A 28 -14.69 53.51 -0.25
CA SER A 28 -14.19 54.35 0.86
C SER A 28 -14.41 55.84 0.65
N SER A 29 -14.58 56.28 -0.59
CA SER A 29 -14.82 57.67 -0.97
C SER A 29 -15.67 57.76 -2.24
N VAL A 30 -16.29 58.89 -2.44
CA VAL A 30 -17.04 59.26 -3.64
C VAL A 30 -16.50 60.57 -4.20
N THR A 31 -16.64 60.78 -5.50
CA THR A 31 -16.39 62.09 -6.11
C THR A 31 -17.72 62.75 -6.47
N ILE A 32 -17.92 63.98 -6.03
CA ILE A 32 -19.12 64.74 -6.32
C ILE A 32 -18.73 66.00 -7.07
N THR A 33 -19.39 66.26 -8.16
CA THR A 33 -19.24 67.52 -8.89
C THR A 33 -20.56 68.28 -8.95
N MET A 34 -20.48 69.60 -8.99
CA MET A 34 -21.59 70.50 -9.19
C MET A 34 -21.24 71.42 -10.37
N ASP A 35 -22.07 71.44 -11.39
CA ASP A 35 -21.82 72.15 -12.68
C ASP A 35 -20.44 71.81 -13.26
N GLY A 36 -20.04 70.52 -13.15
CA GLY A 36 -18.76 70.01 -13.61
C GLY A 36 -17.53 70.32 -12.73
N ASN A 37 -17.68 71.12 -11.66
CA ASN A 37 -16.61 71.42 -10.72
C ASN A 37 -16.68 70.47 -9.53
N THR A 38 -15.55 69.89 -9.10
CA THR A 38 -15.44 69.03 -7.92
C THR A 38 -15.82 69.83 -6.67
N LEU A 39 -16.78 69.26 -5.88
CA LEU A 39 -17.21 69.87 -4.61
C LEU A 39 -16.11 69.72 -3.55
N ASP A 40 -15.93 70.79 -2.76
CA ASP A 40 -15.10 70.72 -1.56
C ASP A 40 -15.67 69.74 -0.55
N PRO A 41 -14.86 68.88 0.07
CA PRO A 41 -15.28 67.95 1.11
C PRO A 41 -16.01 68.55 2.29
N GLU A 42 -15.90 69.88 2.53
CA GLU A 42 -16.65 70.59 3.55
C GLU A 42 -18.13 70.85 3.19
N ILE A 43 -18.51 70.79 1.92
CA ILE A 43 -19.86 71.04 1.41
C ILE A 43 -20.70 69.76 1.39
N TYR A 44 -20.07 68.57 1.39
CA TYR A 44 -20.80 67.33 1.46
C TYR A 44 -20.19 66.35 2.49
N SER A 45 -20.94 65.34 2.89
CA SER A 45 -20.45 64.20 3.65
C SER A 45 -20.86 62.90 3.02
N TYR A 46 -19.96 61.94 3.08
CA TYR A 46 -20.18 60.54 2.65
C TYR A 46 -19.83 59.62 3.80
N ASN A 47 -20.74 58.70 4.13
CA ASN A 47 -20.47 57.67 5.13
C ASN A 47 -20.36 56.30 4.45
N PRO A 48 -19.13 55.75 4.33
CA PRO A 48 -18.90 54.45 3.66
C PRO A 48 -19.50 53.26 4.41
N ALA A 49 -19.85 53.38 5.69
CA ALA A 49 -20.44 52.27 6.45
C ALA A 49 -21.94 52.03 6.11
N ASN A 50 -22.65 53.07 5.66
CA ASN A 50 -24.09 52.99 5.38
C ASN A 50 -24.50 53.60 4.03
N GLY A 51 -23.56 54.15 3.26
CA GLY A 51 -23.80 54.71 1.93
C GLY A 51 -24.48 56.08 1.91
N TYR A 52 -24.72 56.70 3.07
CA TYR A 52 -25.33 58.04 3.12
C TYR A 52 -24.43 59.11 2.50
N VAL A 53 -24.98 59.84 1.55
CA VAL A 53 -24.39 61.07 0.99
C VAL A 53 -25.29 62.24 1.35
N TYR A 54 -24.73 63.26 1.93
CA TYR A 54 -25.39 64.47 2.26
C TYR A 54 -24.68 65.65 1.60
N ILE A 55 -25.42 66.52 0.84
CA ILE A 55 -24.91 67.72 0.19
C ILE A 55 -25.71 68.92 0.81
N ASN A 56 -24.99 69.84 1.39
CA ASN A 56 -25.61 70.88 2.23
C ASN A 56 -26.46 71.91 1.43
N SER A 57 -25.97 72.33 0.24
CA SER A 57 -26.70 73.29 -0.59
C SER A 57 -26.45 72.95 -2.09
N VAL A 58 -27.51 72.69 -2.81
CA VAL A 58 -27.43 72.38 -4.24
C VAL A 58 -27.78 73.65 -5.02
N THR A 59 -26.83 74.17 -5.80
CA THR A 59 -26.96 75.37 -6.62
C THR A 59 -26.70 75.13 -8.12
N GLY A 60 -26.54 73.88 -8.49
CA GLY A 60 -26.22 73.47 -9.87
C GLY A 60 -26.41 71.97 -10.07
N ASP A 61 -26.11 71.46 -11.28
CA ASP A 61 -26.24 70.09 -11.61
C ASP A 61 -25.23 69.22 -10.84
N ILE A 62 -25.71 68.20 -10.14
CA ILE A 62 -24.88 67.28 -9.34
C ILE A 62 -24.60 66.01 -10.11
N VAL A 63 -23.32 65.62 -10.15
CA VAL A 63 -22.89 64.30 -10.60
C VAL A 63 -22.13 63.61 -9.47
N ILE A 64 -22.61 62.45 -9.05
CA ILE A 64 -21.96 61.62 -8.02
C ILE A 64 -21.32 60.41 -8.72
N THR A 65 -20.03 60.31 -8.60
CA THR A 65 -19.26 59.17 -9.12
C THR A 65 -18.78 58.30 -7.97
N ALA A 66 -19.19 57.05 -7.97
CA ALA A 66 -18.82 56.06 -6.97
C ALA A 66 -18.43 54.76 -7.68
N LYS A 67 -17.31 54.14 -7.29
CA LYS A 67 -16.86 52.85 -7.76
C LYS A 67 -16.83 51.91 -6.58
N ALA A 68 -17.76 50.98 -6.54
CA ALA A 68 -17.82 49.96 -5.51
C ALA A 68 -16.65 48.98 -5.62
N ASP A 69 -16.13 48.56 -4.46
CA ASP A 69 -15.04 47.59 -4.39
C ASP A 69 -15.62 46.18 -4.33
N PRO A 70 -15.02 45.17 -5.05
CA PRO A 70 -15.47 43.80 -4.91
C PRO A 70 -15.21 43.29 -3.48
N ILE A 71 -16.16 42.56 -2.92
CA ILE A 71 -15.93 41.85 -1.65
C ILE A 71 -14.93 40.76 -1.93
N GLN A 72 -13.74 40.89 -1.33
CA GLN A 72 -12.75 39.81 -1.40
C GLN A 72 -13.22 38.66 -0.51
N ALA A 73 -13.34 37.45 -1.10
CA ALA A 73 -13.56 36.25 -0.31
C ALA A 73 -12.40 36.05 0.68
N ALA A 74 -12.73 35.70 1.90
CA ALA A 74 -11.72 35.32 2.89
C ALA A 74 -10.81 34.20 2.36
N THR A 75 -9.57 34.21 2.78
CA THR A 75 -8.61 33.14 2.46
C THR A 75 -8.16 32.48 3.75
N TYR A 76 -8.05 31.15 3.72
CA TYR A 76 -7.68 30.36 4.89
C TYR A 76 -6.37 29.63 4.64
N PRO A 77 -5.46 29.60 5.64
CA PRO A 77 -4.20 28.84 5.52
C PRO A 77 -4.46 27.35 5.51
N VAL A 78 -3.65 26.63 4.74
CA VAL A 78 -3.61 25.17 4.72
C VAL A 78 -2.23 24.72 5.23
N LYS A 79 -2.23 23.95 6.30
CA LYS A 79 -1.02 23.41 6.92
C LYS A 79 -1.01 21.89 6.84
N ALA A 80 0.14 21.28 6.61
CA ALA A 80 0.29 19.84 6.57
C ALA A 80 1.45 19.38 7.47
N ASN A 81 1.16 18.39 8.31
CA ASN A 81 2.16 17.61 9.04
C ASN A 81 2.22 16.22 8.40
N LEU A 82 3.20 16.02 7.54
CA LEU A 82 3.41 14.80 6.76
C LEU A 82 4.68 14.12 7.23
N SER A 83 4.55 12.90 7.76
CA SER A 83 5.67 12.04 8.15
C SER A 83 5.86 10.95 7.11
N ASN A 84 7.06 10.81 6.54
CA ASN A 84 7.39 9.85 5.48
C ASN A 84 6.50 9.94 4.23
N LEU A 85 5.89 11.09 4.01
CA LEU A 85 5.04 11.42 2.87
C LEU A 85 5.44 12.79 2.31
N SER A 86 5.10 13.02 1.06
CA SER A 86 5.16 14.31 0.38
C SER A 86 3.81 14.64 -0.26
N SER A 87 3.58 15.90 -0.62
CA SER A 87 2.36 16.35 -1.31
C SER A 87 2.68 17.03 -2.65
N SER A 88 1.78 16.87 -3.61
CA SER A 88 1.83 17.58 -4.89
C SER A 88 0.44 18.17 -5.22
N PRO A 89 0.27 19.51 -5.36
CA PRO A 89 1.32 20.52 -5.09
C PRO A 89 1.82 20.47 -3.64
N ALA A 90 3.05 20.94 -3.43
CA ALA A 90 3.63 21.01 -2.08
C ALA A 90 2.83 22.00 -1.21
N ILE A 91 2.42 21.55 -0.04
CA ILE A 91 1.76 22.37 0.96
C ILE A 91 2.85 23.02 1.81
N VAL A 92 2.97 24.35 1.71
CA VAL A 92 3.95 25.17 2.41
C VAL A 92 3.24 26.21 3.27
N ASP A 93 3.95 26.91 4.16
CA ASP A 93 3.36 27.90 5.09
C ASP A 93 2.55 29.01 4.39
N ALA A 94 2.86 29.33 3.14
CA ALA A 94 2.13 30.32 2.35
C ALA A 94 0.92 29.74 1.58
N THR A 95 0.61 28.45 1.73
CA THR A 95 -0.52 27.83 1.04
C THR A 95 -1.84 28.32 1.63
N THR A 96 -2.68 28.90 0.79
CA THR A 96 -4.00 29.41 1.17
C THR A 96 -5.08 28.98 0.18
N VAL A 97 -6.33 28.94 0.64
CA VAL A 97 -7.51 28.63 -0.17
C VAL A 97 -8.58 29.67 0.10
N LYS A 98 -9.30 30.11 -0.93
CA LYS A 98 -10.43 31.04 -0.76
C LYS A 98 -11.61 30.35 -0.13
N GLU A 99 -12.38 31.13 0.63
CA GLU A 99 -13.61 30.64 1.22
C GLU A 99 -14.57 30.04 0.18
N GLY A 100 -15.11 28.87 0.48
CA GLY A 100 -16.04 28.15 -0.38
C GLY A 100 -15.39 27.33 -1.50
N GLU A 101 -14.10 27.50 -1.78
CA GLU A 101 -13.39 26.69 -2.78
C GLU A 101 -13.00 25.31 -2.22
N ALA A 102 -12.81 24.35 -3.11
CA ALA A 102 -12.21 23.05 -2.77
C ALA A 102 -10.68 23.15 -2.84
N PHE A 103 -10.00 22.32 -2.03
CA PHE A 103 -8.54 22.19 -2.06
C PHE A 103 -8.15 20.74 -2.37
N SER A 104 -7.40 20.54 -3.46
CA SER A 104 -6.98 19.23 -3.91
C SER A 104 -5.46 19.11 -3.95
N PHE A 105 -4.96 17.95 -3.53
CA PHE A 105 -3.54 17.59 -3.61
C PHE A 105 -3.41 16.07 -3.68
N THR A 106 -2.20 15.60 -3.99
CA THR A 106 -1.89 14.16 -4.02
C THR A 106 -0.77 13.89 -3.01
N LEU A 107 -0.97 12.91 -2.13
CA LEU A 107 0.07 12.36 -1.27
C LEU A 107 0.89 11.32 -2.03
N SER A 108 2.20 11.32 -1.79
CA SER A 108 3.13 10.31 -2.28
C SER A 108 3.94 9.79 -1.10
N ALA A 109 4.10 8.48 -1.01
CA ALA A 109 4.94 7.88 0.01
C ALA A 109 6.43 8.03 -0.35
N ASN A 110 7.26 8.29 0.65
CA ASN A 110 8.70 8.29 0.51
C ASN A 110 9.21 6.84 0.35
N SER A 111 10.44 6.67 -0.13
CA SER A 111 11.06 5.35 -0.31
C SER A 111 11.02 4.51 0.97
N GLY A 112 10.58 3.25 0.89
CA GLY A 112 10.40 2.33 2.02
C GLY A 112 9.09 2.51 2.80
N TYR A 113 8.17 3.34 2.28
CA TYR A 113 6.86 3.57 2.89
C TYR A 113 5.73 3.40 1.87
N MET A 114 4.54 3.14 2.37
CA MET A 114 3.27 3.08 1.64
C MET A 114 2.35 4.20 2.10
N LEU A 115 1.37 4.54 1.26
CA LEU A 115 0.30 5.44 1.66
C LEU A 115 -0.51 4.83 2.81
N PRO A 116 -0.90 5.63 3.83
CA PRO A 116 -1.76 5.15 4.90
C PRO A 116 -3.18 4.86 4.38
N SER A 117 -3.89 3.98 5.06
CA SER A 117 -5.29 3.70 4.73
C SER A 117 -6.24 4.86 5.06
N THR A 118 -5.86 5.72 6.00
CA THR A 118 -6.63 6.87 6.46
C THR A 118 -5.73 8.05 6.76
N ILE A 119 -6.26 9.26 6.64
CA ILE A 119 -5.60 10.51 7.02
C ILE A 119 -6.53 11.32 7.92
N THR A 120 -5.98 12.28 8.66
CA THR A 120 -6.77 13.19 9.50
C THR A 120 -6.71 14.59 8.92
N ILE A 121 -7.88 15.18 8.69
CA ILE A 121 -8.03 16.57 8.26
C ILE A 121 -8.92 17.30 9.26
N LYS A 122 -8.46 18.46 9.71
CA LYS A 122 -9.24 19.36 10.58
C LYS A 122 -9.50 20.67 9.86
N MET A 123 -10.67 21.24 10.08
CA MET A 123 -11.05 22.59 9.63
C MET A 123 -11.47 23.39 10.85
N SER A 124 -10.83 24.52 11.10
CA SER A 124 -11.03 25.34 12.32
C SER A 124 -10.98 24.50 13.61
N GLY A 125 -10.03 23.55 13.68
CA GLY A 125 -9.85 22.65 14.83
C GLY A 125 -10.76 21.42 14.88
N SER A 126 -11.87 21.39 14.13
CA SER A 126 -12.82 20.27 14.08
C SER A 126 -12.41 19.22 13.02
N THR A 127 -12.42 17.94 13.39
CA THR A 127 -12.09 16.85 12.45
C THR A 127 -13.19 16.72 11.39
N LEU A 128 -12.79 16.70 10.12
CA LEU A 128 -13.68 16.44 9.00
C LEU A 128 -13.97 14.95 8.86
N GLU A 129 -15.19 14.62 8.44
CA GLU A 129 -15.60 13.25 8.15
C GLU A 129 -15.24 12.89 6.71
N ALA A 130 -14.57 11.75 6.53
CA ALA A 130 -14.25 11.20 5.20
C ALA A 130 -15.53 10.88 4.41
N GLY A 131 -15.54 11.24 3.13
CA GLY A 131 -16.72 11.10 2.25
C GLY A 131 -17.73 12.22 2.36
N LYS A 132 -17.62 13.13 3.35
CA LYS A 132 -18.49 14.30 3.52
C LYS A 132 -17.71 15.61 3.46
N GLY A 133 -16.70 15.79 4.31
CA GLY A 133 -15.86 16.98 4.35
C GLY A 133 -14.64 16.91 3.45
N TYR A 134 -14.15 15.71 3.20
CA TYR A 134 -13.05 15.44 2.27
C TYR A 134 -13.17 14.04 1.67
N THR A 135 -12.45 13.80 0.58
CA THR A 135 -12.23 12.47 0.00
C THR A 135 -10.74 12.13 0.05
N TYR A 136 -10.42 10.87 0.24
CA TYR A 136 -9.06 10.33 0.17
C TYR A 136 -9.07 8.97 -0.49
N ASP A 137 -8.22 8.80 -1.50
CA ASP A 137 -7.98 7.51 -2.16
C ASP A 137 -6.58 7.00 -1.76
N ALA A 138 -6.55 5.99 -0.90
CA ALA A 138 -5.31 5.40 -0.39
C ALA A 138 -4.46 4.67 -1.47
N LYS A 139 -5.02 4.38 -2.66
CA LYS A 139 -4.26 3.77 -3.76
C LYS A 139 -3.51 4.81 -4.60
N THR A 140 -4.13 5.94 -4.83
CA THR A 140 -3.59 7.00 -5.69
C THR A 140 -3.00 8.16 -4.91
N GLY A 141 -3.30 8.25 -3.60
CA GLY A 141 -2.92 9.37 -2.73
C GLY A 141 -3.75 10.63 -2.94
N LYS A 142 -4.75 10.62 -3.84
CA LYS A 142 -5.56 11.80 -4.14
C LYS A 142 -6.40 12.20 -2.94
N VAL A 143 -6.31 13.48 -2.57
CA VAL A 143 -7.10 14.12 -1.51
C VAL A 143 -7.85 15.30 -2.11
N GLU A 144 -9.11 15.46 -1.74
CA GLU A 144 -9.91 16.63 -2.07
C GLU A 144 -10.70 17.06 -0.82
N ILE A 145 -10.45 18.28 -0.36
CA ILE A 145 -11.15 18.90 0.77
C ILE A 145 -12.25 19.77 0.18
N LEU A 146 -13.48 19.48 0.55
CA LEU A 146 -14.67 20.14 0.00
C LEU A 146 -14.98 21.43 0.78
N ASN A 147 -15.28 22.53 0.07
CA ASN A 147 -15.88 23.74 0.61
C ASN A 147 -15.14 24.31 1.85
N VAL A 148 -13.91 24.80 1.65
CA VAL A 148 -13.08 25.35 2.73
C VAL A 148 -13.70 26.60 3.33
N ARG A 149 -13.91 26.60 4.67
CA ARG A 149 -14.51 27.70 5.43
C ARG A 149 -13.73 28.06 6.68
N GLY A 150 -12.46 27.72 6.74
CA GLY A 150 -11.59 27.99 7.88
C GLY A 150 -10.20 27.39 7.68
N GLU A 151 -9.31 27.64 8.63
CA GLU A 151 -7.96 27.06 8.61
C GLU A 151 -8.01 25.54 8.48
N VAL A 152 -7.21 24.97 7.57
CA VAL A 152 -7.11 23.54 7.33
C VAL A 152 -5.80 23.01 7.91
N ALA A 153 -5.88 21.94 8.70
CA ALA A 153 -4.74 21.20 9.20
C ALA A 153 -4.83 19.74 8.76
N ILE A 154 -3.83 19.28 8.04
CA ILE A 154 -3.72 17.92 7.50
C ILE A 154 -2.65 17.17 8.28
N THR A 155 -2.95 15.96 8.74
CA THR A 155 -1.98 15.05 9.37
C THR A 155 -2.04 13.69 8.71
N ALA A 156 -0.89 13.22 8.23
CA ALA A 156 -0.76 11.90 7.62
C ALA A 156 0.65 11.34 7.86
N GLU A 157 0.73 10.02 8.05
CA GLU A 157 1.98 9.31 8.26
C GLU A 157 2.06 8.10 7.33
N GLY A 158 3.17 7.98 6.58
CA GLY A 158 3.45 6.84 5.74
C GLY A 158 3.67 5.58 6.57
N VAL A 159 3.13 4.47 6.10
CA VAL A 159 3.27 3.14 6.72
C VAL A 159 4.51 2.47 6.14
N SER A 160 5.40 1.95 6.98
CA SER A 160 6.58 1.22 6.50
C SER A 160 6.20 0.07 5.59
N GLU A 161 6.90 -0.08 4.47
CA GLU A 161 6.74 -1.26 3.61
C GLU A 161 7.15 -2.52 4.38
N PRO A 162 6.41 -3.65 4.23
CA PRO A 162 6.83 -4.91 4.83
C PRO A 162 8.20 -5.32 4.29
N SER A 163 9.05 -5.82 5.17
CA SER A 163 10.34 -6.41 4.78
C SER A 163 10.14 -7.52 3.77
N VAL A 164 11.11 -7.74 2.89
CA VAL A 164 11.10 -8.82 1.91
C VAL A 164 12.24 -9.77 2.23
N TYR A 165 11.91 -11.05 2.45
CA TYR A 165 12.85 -12.08 2.85
C TYR A 165 13.13 -13.06 1.72
N LYS A 166 14.34 -13.58 1.68
CA LYS A 166 14.82 -14.52 0.68
C LYS A 166 14.53 -15.95 1.13
N ILE A 167 14.04 -16.77 0.20
CA ILE A 167 13.90 -18.22 0.40
C ILE A 167 14.92 -18.92 -0.46
N THR A 168 15.76 -19.74 0.16
CA THR A 168 16.75 -20.59 -0.50
C THR A 168 16.45 -22.06 -0.26
N ALA A 169 16.99 -22.94 -1.10
CA ALA A 169 16.78 -24.37 -0.96
C ALA A 169 18.09 -25.16 -1.23
N GLU A 170 18.40 -26.06 -0.31
CA GLU A 170 19.45 -27.08 -0.44
C GLU A 170 18.75 -28.44 -0.61
N LEU A 171 18.38 -28.76 -1.85
CA LEU A 171 17.65 -29.98 -2.20
C LEU A 171 18.60 -30.99 -2.83
N LYS A 172 18.64 -32.19 -2.28
CA LYS A 172 19.40 -33.32 -2.84
C LYS A 172 18.45 -34.38 -3.35
N ASN A 173 18.54 -34.72 -4.63
CA ASN A 173 17.66 -35.69 -5.32
C ASN A 173 16.15 -35.34 -5.19
N LEU A 174 15.87 -34.06 -5.05
CA LEU A 174 14.52 -33.46 -4.98
C LEU A 174 14.47 -32.20 -5.83
N THR A 175 13.28 -31.84 -6.27
CA THR A 175 12.95 -30.58 -6.90
C THR A 175 11.78 -29.93 -6.18
N SER A 176 11.54 -28.63 -6.37
CA SER A 176 10.37 -27.92 -5.82
C SER A 176 9.51 -27.31 -6.92
N THR A 177 8.20 -27.22 -6.68
CA THR A 177 7.25 -26.54 -7.54
C THR A 177 6.35 -25.64 -6.68
N PRO A 178 6.35 -24.29 -6.88
CA PRO A 178 7.26 -23.58 -7.77
C PRO A 178 8.74 -23.80 -7.40
N ALA A 179 9.62 -23.63 -8.39
CA ALA A 179 11.06 -23.78 -8.18
C ALA A 179 11.56 -22.66 -7.24
N ILE A 180 12.26 -23.06 -6.17
CA ILE A 180 12.93 -22.11 -5.29
C ILE A 180 14.29 -21.78 -5.92
N THR A 181 14.47 -20.51 -6.30
CA THR A 181 15.67 -20.00 -6.97
C THR A 181 16.32 -18.90 -6.13
N SER A 182 17.47 -18.40 -6.57
CA SER A 182 18.15 -17.28 -5.92
C SER A 182 17.33 -15.96 -5.92
N ALA A 183 16.29 -15.89 -6.75
CA ALA A 183 15.38 -14.75 -6.85
C ALA A 183 14.06 -14.94 -6.07
N THR A 184 13.88 -16.09 -5.39
CA THR A 184 12.64 -16.35 -4.62
C THR A 184 12.62 -15.49 -3.37
N THR A 185 11.60 -14.62 -3.28
CA THR A 185 11.40 -13.72 -2.15
C THR A 185 9.93 -13.72 -1.70
N VAL A 186 9.69 -13.45 -0.42
CA VAL A 186 8.37 -13.40 0.20
C VAL A 186 8.31 -12.20 1.15
N LYS A 187 7.21 -11.47 1.19
CA LYS A 187 7.01 -10.36 2.12
C LYS A 187 6.82 -10.87 3.55
N GLU A 188 7.25 -10.07 4.49
CA GLU A 188 7.06 -10.34 5.91
C GLU A 188 5.59 -10.62 6.23
N GLY A 189 5.36 -11.68 7.02
CA GLY A 189 4.03 -12.12 7.41
C GLY A 189 3.25 -12.92 6.36
N GLU A 190 3.69 -12.94 5.09
CA GLU A 190 3.03 -13.76 4.07
C GLU A 190 3.38 -15.25 4.20
N SER A 191 2.49 -16.12 3.75
CA SER A 191 2.73 -17.55 3.65
C SER A 191 3.44 -17.92 2.36
N PHE A 192 4.29 -18.96 2.40
CA PHE A 192 4.92 -19.52 1.22
C PHE A 192 4.63 -21.01 1.09
N THR A 193 4.07 -21.43 -0.05
CA THR A 193 3.70 -22.81 -0.31
C THR A 193 4.44 -23.33 -1.54
N PHE A 194 5.00 -24.53 -1.42
CA PHE A 194 5.62 -25.26 -2.52
C PHE A 194 5.44 -26.76 -2.33
N THR A 195 5.72 -27.53 -3.37
CA THR A 195 5.64 -29.00 -3.34
C THR A 195 7.00 -29.58 -3.72
N LEU A 196 7.53 -30.48 -2.90
CA LEU A 196 8.72 -31.27 -3.21
C LEU A 196 8.35 -32.47 -4.10
N LYS A 197 9.20 -32.76 -5.05
CA LYS A 197 9.08 -33.93 -5.92
C LYS A 197 10.42 -34.71 -5.92
N ALA A 198 10.37 -35.99 -5.66
CA ALA A 198 11.56 -36.84 -5.70
C ALA A 198 12.03 -37.09 -7.14
N ALA A 199 13.34 -37.18 -7.32
CA ALA A 199 13.96 -37.60 -8.55
C ALA A 199 13.71 -39.10 -8.79
N THR A 200 13.97 -39.59 -10.01
CA THR A 200 13.86 -41.01 -10.33
C THR A 200 14.73 -41.86 -9.39
N ASN A 201 14.19 -42.96 -8.91
CA ASN A 201 14.81 -43.86 -7.93
C ASN A 201 14.96 -43.28 -6.50
N TYR A 202 14.23 -42.22 -6.20
CA TYR A 202 14.17 -41.65 -4.86
C TYR A 202 12.71 -41.48 -4.44
N LYS A 203 12.47 -41.45 -3.15
CA LYS A 203 11.18 -41.11 -2.54
C LYS A 203 11.32 -39.88 -1.63
N LEU A 204 10.18 -39.29 -1.30
CA LEU A 204 10.15 -38.13 -0.40
C LEU A 204 10.65 -38.57 1.01
N PRO A 205 11.38 -37.69 1.71
CA PRO A 205 11.79 -37.96 3.09
C PRO A 205 10.60 -37.87 4.04
N ASP A 206 10.67 -38.54 5.19
CA ASP A 206 9.64 -38.47 6.22
C ASP A 206 9.59 -37.10 6.92
N ALA A 207 10.71 -36.38 6.92
CA ALA A 207 10.83 -35.03 7.51
C ALA A 207 11.78 -34.15 6.70
N ILE A 208 11.58 -32.85 6.78
CA ILE A 208 12.46 -31.82 6.22
C ILE A 208 12.84 -30.81 7.29
N SER A 209 13.85 -30.00 7.03
CA SER A 209 14.25 -28.89 7.90
C SER A 209 14.14 -27.56 7.15
N ILE A 210 13.61 -26.55 7.80
CA ILE A 210 13.61 -25.17 7.32
C ILE A 210 14.29 -24.33 8.37
N LEU A 211 15.34 -23.60 7.98
CA LEU A 211 16.15 -22.80 8.89
C LEU A 211 15.90 -21.32 8.66
N LYS A 212 15.82 -20.57 9.77
CA LYS A 212 15.92 -19.10 9.82
C LYS A 212 17.28 -18.76 10.42
N GLY A 213 18.24 -18.40 9.58
CA GLY A 213 19.63 -18.38 9.99
C GLY A 213 20.10 -19.76 10.42
N ASN A 214 20.43 -19.95 11.69
CA ASN A 214 20.85 -21.25 12.27
C ASN A 214 19.71 -21.97 13.02
N ASP A 215 18.58 -21.33 13.24
CA ASP A 215 17.46 -21.86 14.02
C ASP A 215 16.47 -22.61 13.12
N ALA A 216 16.10 -23.81 13.53
CA ALA A 216 15.10 -24.58 12.79
C ALA A 216 13.69 -24.06 13.12
N LEU A 217 12.85 -23.90 12.09
CA LEU A 217 11.43 -23.62 12.26
C LEU A 217 10.73 -24.79 12.96
N THR A 218 9.74 -24.47 13.76
CA THR A 218 8.90 -25.42 14.50
C THR A 218 7.72 -25.92 13.67
N ALA A 219 7.05 -26.99 14.12
CA ALA A 219 5.82 -27.48 13.51
C ALA A 219 4.64 -26.48 13.57
N GLU A 220 4.73 -25.43 14.40
CA GLU A 220 3.74 -24.35 14.42
C GLU A 220 3.98 -23.37 13.28
N GLU A 221 5.22 -23.21 12.80
CA GLU A 221 5.61 -22.24 11.78
C GLU A 221 5.49 -22.80 10.36
N PHE A 222 5.68 -24.12 10.17
CA PHE A 222 5.46 -24.74 8.88
C PHE A 222 4.83 -26.13 8.99
N THR A 223 4.27 -26.62 7.88
CA THR A 223 3.78 -27.99 7.74
C THR A 223 4.43 -28.66 6.52
N TYR A 224 4.68 -29.96 6.65
CA TYR A 224 5.16 -30.82 5.57
C TYR A 224 4.32 -32.10 5.53
N ASP A 225 3.82 -32.45 4.35
CA ASP A 225 3.14 -33.71 4.08
C ASP A 225 4.08 -34.62 3.26
N ALA A 226 4.61 -35.64 3.90
CA ALA A 226 5.55 -36.58 3.28
C ALA A 226 4.93 -37.44 2.15
N LYS A 227 3.58 -37.56 2.10
CA LYS A 227 2.90 -38.32 1.02
C LYS A 227 2.78 -37.50 -0.26
N THR A 228 2.48 -36.21 -0.12
CA THR A 228 2.23 -35.32 -1.27
C THR A 228 3.42 -34.43 -1.59
N GLY A 229 4.39 -34.29 -0.67
CA GLY A 229 5.51 -33.37 -0.75
C GLY A 229 5.13 -31.91 -0.48
N LYS A 230 3.86 -31.63 -0.11
CA LYS A 230 3.39 -30.26 0.13
C LYS A 230 4.04 -29.66 1.37
N VAL A 231 4.60 -28.47 1.21
CA VAL A 231 5.16 -27.65 2.29
C VAL A 231 4.41 -26.34 2.35
N VAL A 232 4.02 -25.92 3.55
CA VAL A 232 3.41 -24.61 3.80
C VAL A 232 4.15 -23.95 4.93
N ILE A 233 4.83 -22.84 4.66
CA ILE A 233 5.38 -21.91 5.64
C ILE A 233 4.29 -20.88 5.94
N LYS A 234 3.85 -20.77 7.20
CA LYS A 234 2.64 -20.02 7.55
C LYS A 234 2.84 -18.50 7.52
N ALA A 235 3.96 -18.02 8.03
CA ALA A 235 4.32 -16.60 8.04
C ALA A 235 5.84 -16.46 7.98
N VAL A 236 6.32 -15.80 6.92
CA VAL A 236 7.76 -15.57 6.75
C VAL A 236 8.19 -14.36 7.59
N SER A 237 9.19 -14.54 8.45
CA SER A 237 9.69 -13.50 9.37
C SER A 237 11.20 -13.30 9.32
N GLY A 238 11.86 -13.78 8.26
CA GLY A 238 13.31 -13.71 8.04
C GLY A 238 13.72 -14.53 6.81
N ASP A 239 14.98 -14.43 6.42
CA ASP A 239 15.53 -15.26 5.35
C ASP A 239 15.49 -16.73 5.77
N LEU A 240 15.04 -17.60 4.85
CA LEU A 240 14.85 -19.02 5.11
C LEU A 240 15.67 -19.90 4.16
N THR A 241 16.14 -21.04 4.70
CA THR A 241 16.79 -22.09 3.93
C THR A 241 16.05 -23.41 4.11
N VAL A 242 15.50 -23.94 3.04
CA VAL A 242 14.85 -25.25 3.01
C VAL A 242 15.89 -26.32 2.77
N LYS A 243 16.00 -27.31 3.66
CA LYS A 243 16.94 -28.44 3.53
C LYS A 243 16.16 -29.74 3.47
N ALA A 244 16.35 -30.50 2.38
CA ALA A 244 15.72 -31.80 2.21
C ALA A 244 16.54 -32.70 1.28
N SER A 245 16.53 -34.02 1.56
CA SER A 245 17.21 -35.03 0.75
C SER A 245 16.26 -36.17 0.46
N GLY A 246 16.11 -36.51 -0.81
CA GLY A 246 15.38 -37.72 -1.22
C GLY A 246 16.02 -38.97 -0.65
N ILE A 247 15.19 -39.92 -0.25
CA ILE A 247 15.62 -41.23 0.22
C ILE A 247 15.78 -42.16 -0.99
N ASP A 248 16.92 -42.85 -1.10
CA ASP A 248 17.16 -43.79 -2.17
C ASP A 248 16.13 -44.94 -2.11
N ASP A 249 15.41 -45.14 -3.20
CA ASP A 249 14.29 -46.07 -3.31
C ASP A 249 14.55 -47.13 -4.42
N ARG A 250 15.83 -47.34 -4.77
CA ARG A 250 16.21 -48.39 -5.75
C ARG A 250 15.99 -49.75 -5.13
N HIS A 251 15.35 -50.62 -5.90
CA HIS A 251 15.13 -52.01 -5.56
C HIS A 251 15.92 -52.89 -6.52
N TYR A 252 16.43 -54.01 -6.01
CA TYR A 252 17.19 -55.01 -6.76
C TYR A 252 16.51 -56.35 -6.63
N GLU A 253 16.40 -57.06 -7.77
CA GLU A 253 15.89 -58.42 -7.80
C GLU A 253 16.92 -59.39 -7.23
N VAL A 254 16.45 -60.38 -6.49
CA VAL A 254 17.26 -61.53 -6.02
C VAL A 254 16.89 -62.73 -6.87
N ILE A 255 17.85 -63.11 -7.69
CA ILE A 255 17.69 -64.28 -8.59
C ILE A 255 18.39 -65.49 -7.96
N LEU A 256 17.65 -66.56 -7.76
CA LEU A 256 18.17 -67.84 -7.24
C LEU A 256 18.33 -68.82 -8.35
N ASN A 257 19.58 -69.22 -8.62
CA ASN A 257 19.94 -70.31 -9.58
C ASN A 257 20.37 -71.53 -8.78
N LEU A 258 19.41 -72.40 -8.45
CA LEU A 258 19.57 -73.53 -7.57
C LEU A 258 19.47 -74.83 -8.36
N ALA A 259 20.41 -75.76 -8.16
CA ALA A 259 20.39 -77.12 -8.73
C ALA A 259 20.66 -78.12 -7.62
N GLY A 260 19.74 -79.08 -7.38
CA GLY A 260 19.85 -80.07 -6.33
C GLY A 260 19.68 -79.58 -4.92
N VAL A 261 19.26 -78.30 -4.78
CA VAL A 261 18.97 -77.64 -3.51
C VAL A 261 17.73 -76.78 -3.68
N THR A 262 17.02 -76.51 -2.54
CA THR A 262 15.92 -75.58 -2.43
C THR A 262 16.27 -74.47 -1.42
N SER A 263 15.60 -73.35 -1.46
CA SER A 263 15.78 -72.26 -0.48
C SER A 263 14.50 -71.97 0.28
N GLU A 264 14.71 -71.44 1.46
CA GLU A 264 13.63 -70.88 2.27
C GLU A 264 14.06 -69.46 2.75
N PRO A 265 13.36 -68.41 2.28
CA PRO A 265 12.21 -68.43 1.35
C PRO A 265 12.58 -68.92 -0.05
N ALA A 266 11.61 -69.41 -0.81
CA ALA A 266 11.81 -69.95 -2.18
C ALA A 266 12.03 -68.81 -3.22
N SER A 267 11.64 -67.61 -2.93
CA SER A 267 11.80 -66.42 -3.73
C SER A 267 11.84 -65.17 -2.84
N PHE A 268 12.29 -64.05 -3.37
CA PHE A 268 12.33 -62.78 -2.71
C PHE A 268 11.57 -61.75 -3.53
N ASP A 269 10.87 -60.86 -2.84
CA ASP A 269 10.49 -59.57 -3.44
C ASP A 269 11.74 -58.69 -3.70
N PRO A 270 11.69 -57.76 -4.64
CA PRO A 270 12.82 -56.86 -4.88
C PRO A 270 13.30 -56.18 -3.58
N VAL A 271 14.59 -56.26 -3.33
CA VAL A 271 15.21 -55.77 -2.08
C VAL A 271 15.68 -54.33 -2.25
N LEU A 272 15.32 -53.49 -1.30
CA LEU A 272 15.73 -52.09 -1.28
C LEU A 272 17.28 -51.98 -1.24
N VAL A 273 17.86 -50.98 -1.85
CA VAL A 273 19.28 -50.66 -1.76
C VAL A 273 19.77 -50.72 -0.30
N ASN A 274 20.90 -51.37 -0.06
CA ASN A 274 21.47 -51.67 1.26
C ASN A 274 20.57 -52.57 2.14
N GLY A 275 19.51 -53.16 1.60
CA GLY A 275 18.72 -54.18 2.27
C GLY A 275 19.51 -55.47 2.45
N LYS A 276 19.14 -56.27 3.45
CA LYS A 276 19.75 -57.56 3.77
C LYS A 276 18.91 -58.68 3.17
N VAL A 277 19.60 -59.68 2.60
CA VAL A 277 18.99 -60.90 2.12
C VAL A 277 19.48 -62.05 3.01
N GLU A 278 18.55 -62.83 3.53
CA GLU A 278 18.84 -64.03 4.32
C GLU A 278 18.04 -65.20 3.72
N LEU A 279 18.69 -66.32 3.51
CA LEU A 279 18.05 -67.53 3.04
C LEU A 279 18.70 -68.78 3.68
N THR A 280 17.92 -69.83 3.80
CA THR A 280 18.43 -71.15 4.21
C THR A 280 18.33 -72.09 3.03
N LEU A 281 19.42 -72.75 2.70
CA LEU A 281 19.46 -73.84 1.67
C LEU A 281 19.13 -75.17 2.31
N LYS A 282 18.32 -75.94 1.62
CA LYS A 282 18.01 -77.37 1.97
C LYS A 282 18.37 -78.25 0.78
N ALA A 283 19.04 -79.39 1.05
CA ALA A 283 19.32 -80.39 0.01
C ALA A 283 18.02 -80.99 -0.52
N ALA A 284 17.87 -81.12 -1.83
CA ALA A 284 16.78 -81.88 -2.42
C ALA A 284 17.01 -83.36 -2.20
N GLU A 285 15.93 -84.17 -2.36
CA GLU A 285 16.04 -85.61 -2.21
C GLU A 285 17.14 -86.25 -3.08
N GLY A 286 17.98 -87.03 -2.47
CA GLY A 286 19.13 -87.64 -3.14
C GLY A 286 20.35 -86.73 -3.36
N HIS A 287 20.37 -85.53 -2.83
CA HIS A 287 21.45 -84.53 -2.91
C HIS A 287 21.99 -84.19 -1.54
N ILE A 288 23.21 -83.63 -1.53
CA ILE A 288 23.82 -83.00 -0.31
C ILE A 288 24.03 -81.54 -0.54
N LEU A 289 24.11 -80.82 0.58
CA LEU A 289 24.36 -79.34 0.52
C LEU A 289 25.76 -79.08 -0.11
N PRO A 290 25.89 -78.08 -0.99
CA PRO A 290 27.18 -77.69 -1.53
C PRO A 290 28.12 -77.19 -0.46
N THR A 291 29.43 -77.41 -0.56
CA THR A 291 30.43 -76.86 0.34
C THR A 291 30.70 -75.36 0.12
N THR A 292 30.33 -74.88 -1.07
CA THR A 292 30.49 -73.46 -1.45
C THR A 292 29.29 -72.98 -2.23
N ILE A 293 28.95 -71.74 -2.08
CA ILE A 293 27.98 -71.05 -2.88
C ILE A 293 28.62 -69.82 -3.54
N THR A 294 28.13 -69.43 -4.70
CA THR A 294 28.55 -68.19 -5.36
C THR A 294 27.45 -67.17 -5.28
N VAL A 295 27.76 -66.01 -4.73
CA VAL A 295 26.87 -64.86 -4.69
C VAL A 295 27.45 -63.78 -5.61
N LYS A 296 26.61 -63.20 -6.47
CA LYS A 296 26.99 -62.08 -7.34
C LYS A 296 26.13 -60.87 -7.11
N MET A 297 26.69 -59.70 -7.26
CA MET A 297 25.99 -58.44 -7.34
C MET A 297 26.33 -57.78 -8.67
N GLY A 298 25.41 -57.89 -9.63
CA GLY A 298 25.72 -57.65 -11.04
C GLY A 298 26.79 -58.64 -11.52
N ASP A 299 27.82 -58.17 -12.17
CA ASP A 299 28.95 -59.01 -12.65
C ASP A 299 30.00 -59.32 -11.57
N LYS A 300 29.89 -58.70 -10.40
CA LYS A 300 30.88 -58.85 -9.32
C LYS A 300 30.52 -60.02 -8.40
N THR A 301 31.43 -61.01 -8.28
CA THR A 301 31.32 -62.06 -7.26
C THR A 301 31.62 -61.46 -5.89
N LEU A 302 30.72 -61.72 -4.91
CA LEU A 302 30.96 -61.39 -3.52
C LEU A 302 31.75 -62.51 -2.86
N VAL A 303 32.75 -62.14 -2.07
CA VAL A 303 33.65 -63.09 -1.38
C VAL A 303 33.20 -63.20 0.05
#